data_f6576ad75d516f12b49bb01f98a40e5d
#
_entry.id   f6576ad75d516f12b49bb01f98a40e5d
#
_cell.length_a   1.000
_cell.length_b   1.000
_cell.length_c   1.000
_cell.angle_alpha   90.00
_cell.angle_beta   90.00
_cell.angle_gamma   90.00
#
_symmetry.space_group_name_H-M   'P 1'
#
loop_
_entity.id
_entity.type
_entity.pdbx_description
1 polymer ?
#
loop_
_entity_poly.entity_id
_entity_poly.type
_entity_poly.pdbx_seq_one_letter_code
_entity_poly.pdbx_strand_id
1 'polypeptide(L)'
;WRVGNEIDLRVGSRVRVELHGRRVGGWITELDPEPRTDVELRLLQKWSGMGPDHAMIDLANWLAYRWAGSPAKALRTASPRKNVYRLPAPSTSRWTGDVDPTAARAFEGAGSVMRVAPGADRWPLVLAAAALGNPLLLMPTIEAAQQLASRLRRSGLEVALLPEDWARAAAGAVVVGTRAGILGPV
;
A
#
# COMPACT_ATOMS: atom_id res chain seq x y z
N TRP A 1 25.66 0.01 5.67
CA TRP A 1 25.35 -0.87 6.80
C TRP A 1 25.52 -2.31 6.35
N ARG A 2 26.65 -2.96 6.73
CA ARG A 2 26.82 -4.40 6.49
C ARG A 2 26.14 -5.16 7.62
N VAL A 3 24.93 -5.61 7.38
CA VAL A 3 24.42 -6.81 8.03
C VAL A 3 24.81 -7.96 7.12
N GLY A 4 25.54 -8.94 7.61
CA GLY A 4 26.00 -10.08 6.80
C GLY A 4 24.87 -10.72 6.03
N ASN A 5 25.10 -10.97 4.73
CA ASN A 5 24.18 -11.27 3.64
C ASN A 5 23.44 -10.02 3.12
N GLU A 6 23.54 -9.77 1.84
CA GLU A 6 22.98 -8.65 1.09
C GLU A 6 21.49 -8.35 1.41
N ILE A 7 21.28 -7.65 2.53
CA ILE A 7 19.96 -7.11 2.86
C ILE A 7 19.93 -5.73 2.26
N ASP A 8 19.15 -5.57 1.22
CA ASP A 8 18.88 -4.27 0.60
C ASP A 8 17.90 -3.48 1.49
N LEU A 9 18.47 -2.71 2.41
CA LEU A 9 17.72 -1.79 3.26
C LEU A 9 17.27 -0.59 2.44
N ARG A 10 16.00 -0.27 2.49
CA ARG A 10 15.40 0.89 1.85
C ARG A 10 14.58 1.71 2.83
N VAL A 11 14.26 2.95 2.47
CA VAL A 11 13.24 3.74 3.19
C VAL A 11 11.95 2.92 3.24
N GLY A 12 11.32 2.88 4.41
CA GLY A 12 10.16 2.05 4.70
C GLY A 12 10.47 0.63 5.17
N SER A 13 11.72 0.15 5.08
CA SER A 13 12.10 -1.15 5.64
C SER A 13 11.73 -1.25 7.11
N ARG A 14 11.12 -2.37 7.50
CA ARG A 14 10.76 -2.64 8.89
C ARG A 14 11.96 -3.22 9.62
N VAL A 15 12.26 -2.65 10.77
CA VAL A 15 13.45 -3.02 11.55
C VAL A 15 13.12 -3.20 13.03
N ARG A 16 14.02 -3.83 13.76
CA ARG A 16 14.04 -3.85 15.22
C ARG A 16 15.32 -3.22 15.72
N VAL A 17 15.15 -2.36 16.69
CA VAL A 17 16.23 -1.68 17.40
C VAL A 17 16.06 -1.87 18.91
N GLU A 18 17.13 -1.72 19.65
CA GLU A 18 17.06 -1.63 21.09
C GLU A 18 16.91 -0.16 21.51
N LEU A 19 15.87 0.13 22.26
CA LEU A 19 15.63 1.43 22.85
C LEU A 19 15.33 1.28 24.34
N HIS A 20 16.14 1.90 25.20
CA HIS A 20 16.01 1.80 26.65
C HIS A 20 15.90 0.35 27.19
N GLY A 21 16.76 -0.56 26.67
CA GLY A 21 16.76 -1.96 27.05
C GLY A 21 15.60 -2.81 26.51
N ARG A 22 14.75 -2.23 25.66
CA ARG A 22 13.62 -2.93 25.05
C ARG A 22 13.77 -3.03 23.53
N ARG A 23 13.40 -4.17 22.98
CA ARG A 23 13.32 -4.35 21.51
C ARG A 23 12.05 -3.73 20.97
N VAL A 24 12.20 -2.65 20.22
CA VAL A 24 11.09 -1.97 19.57
C VAL A 24 11.14 -2.15 18.05
N GLY A 25 9.97 -2.21 17.44
CA GLY A 25 9.84 -2.20 15.99
C GLY A 25 9.79 -0.76 15.48
N GLY A 26 10.36 -0.54 14.30
CA GLY A 26 10.35 0.77 13.63
C GLY A 26 10.45 0.62 12.12
N TRP A 27 10.50 1.75 11.45
CA TRP A 27 10.69 1.86 10.01
C TRP A 27 11.91 2.72 9.74
N ILE A 28 12.63 2.43 8.67
CA ILE A 28 13.68 3.31 8.15
C ILE A 28 12.97 4.47 7.45
N THR A 29 13.19 5.67 7.92
CA THR A 29 12.63 6.90 7.34
C THR A 29 13.61 7.61 6.43
N GLU A 30 14.91 7.39 6.65
CA GLU A 30 15.99 8.00 5.89
C GLU A 30 17.18 7.05 5.84
N LEU A 31 17.90 7.05 4.73
CA LEU A 31 19.15 6.32 4.55
C LEU A 31 20.31 7.33 4.61
N ASP A 32 21.39 6.92 5.27
CA ASP A 32 22.63 7.70 5.39
C ASP A 32 22.39 9.16 5.84
N PRO A 33 21.61 9.39 6.91
CA PRO A 33 21.42 10.74 7.45
C PRO A 33 22.76 11.31 7.94
N GLU A 34 22.87 12.64 7.96
CA GLU A 34 24.03 13.28 8.58
C GLU A 34 24.24 12.77 10.01
N PRO A 35 25.46 12.31 10.35
CA PRO A 35 25.71 11.74 11.65
C PRO A 35 25.55 12.78 12.76
N ARG A 36 24.71 12.50 13.72
CA ARG A 36 24.61 13.30 14.94
C ARG A 36 25.79 12.96 15.85
N THR A 37 26.63 13.92 16.12
CA THR A 37 27.84 13.76 16.97
C THR A 37 27.51 13.75 18.46
N ASP A 38 26.32 14.17 18.85
CA ASP A 38 25.82 14.29 20.22
C ASP A 38 25.10 13.02 20.72
N VAL A 39 24.97 11.99 19.89
CA VAL A 39 24.21 10.77 20.21
C VAL A 39 25.01 9.52 19.88
N GLU A 40 25.05 8.59 20.82
CA GLU A 40 25.59 7.25 20.57
C GLU A 40 24.69 6.49 19.59
N LEU A 41 25.26 6.13 18.42
CA LEU A 41 24.54 5.36 17.41
C LEU A 41 24.44 3.90 17.82
N ARG A 42 23.24 3.33 17.74
CA ARG A 42 22.98 1.93 18.01
C ARG A 42 22.82 1.12 16.74
N LEU A 43 23.31 -0.10 16.75
CA LEU A 43 23.19 -1.02 15.63
C LEU A 43 21.75 -1.51 15.46
N LEU A 44 21.34 -1.67 14.20
CA LEU A 44 20.12 -2.40 13.86
C LEU A 44 20.24 -3.85 14.31
N GLN A 45 19.29 -4.32 15.13
CA GLN A 45 19.32 -5.70 15.61
C GLN A 45 18.76 -6.68 14.57
N LYS A 46 17.72 -6.27 13.83
CA LYS A 46 17.07 -7.17 12.88
C LYS A 46 16.33 -6.39 11.80
N TRP A 47 16.48 -6.83 10.56
CA TRP A 47 15.54 -6.51 9.50
C TRP A 47 14.30 -7.40 9.62
N SER A 48 13.12 -6.81 9.63
CA SER A 48 11.84 -7.49 9.79
C SER A 48 11.05 -7.54 8.47
N GLY A 49 11.68 -7.20 7.36
CA GLY A 49 11.11 -7.26 6.04
C GLY A 49 10.74 -5.90 5.46
N MET A 50 10.09 -5.93 4.33
CA MET A 50 9.61 -4.76 3.62
C MET A 50 8.46 -4.08 4.37
N GLY A 51 8.34 -2.80 4.19
CA GLY A 51 7.23 -1.97 4.65
C GLY A 51 6.82 -0.97 3.58
N PRO A 52 6.06 0.08 3.95
CA PRO A 52 5.57 1.09 3.02
C PRO A 52 6.74 1.79 2.30
N ASP A 53 6.46 2.36 1.16
CA ASP A 53 7.46 3.10 0.38
C ASP A 53 7.72 4.51 0.94
N HIS A 54 8.59 5.26 0.25
CA HIS A 54 8.95 6.63 0.63
C HIS A 54 7.73 7.57 0.62
N ALA A 55 6.89 7.50 -0.40
CA ALA A 55 5.72 8.36 -0.51
C ALA A 55 4.74 8.16 0.65
N MET A 56 4.62 6.91 1.13
CA MET A 56 3.80 6.59 2.30
C MET A 56 4.44 7.06 3.61
N ILE A 57 5.78 7.06 3.71
CA ILE A 57 6.48 7.67 4.86
C ILE A 57 6.16 9.16 4.93
N ASP A 58 6.26 9.87 3.81
CA ASP A 58 5.94 11.31 3.73
C ASP A 58 4.47 11.59 4.06
N LEU A 59 3.57 10.79 3.49
CA LEU A 59 2.14 10.89 3.82
C LEU A 59 1.88 10.66 5.30
N ALA A 60 2.52 9.68 5.92
CA ALA A 60 2.37 9.39 7.34
C ALA A 60 2.85 10.56 8.23
N ASN A 61 3.96 11.20 7.85
CA ASN A 61 4.47 12.40 8.52
C ASN A 61 3.51 13.58 8.35
N TRP A 62 3.00 13.81 7.13
CA TRP A 62 2.00 14.85 6.86
C TRP A 62 0.71 14.62 7.65
N LEU A 63 0.20 13.38 7.69
CA LEU A 63 -0.96 13.01 8.48
C LEU A 63 -0.75 13.29 9.97
N ALA A 64 0.42 12.93 10.50
CA ALA A 64 0.75 13.19 11.90
C ALA A 64 0.81 14.68 12.22
N TYR A 65 1.42 15.48 11.35
CA TYR A 65 1.43 16.93 11.47
C TYR A 65 0.03 17.54 11.39
N ARG A 66 -0.76 17.13 10.38
CA ARG A 66 -2.10 17.71 10.12
C ARG A 66 -3.10 17.43 11.23
N TRP A 67 -3.01 16.27 11.88
CA TRP A 67 -3.94 15.86 12.93
C TRP A 67 -3.30 15.67 14.30
N ALA A 68 -2.14 16.27 14.55
CA ALA A 68 -1.41 16.17 15.81
C ALA A 68 -1.28 14.73 16.33
N GLY A 69 -1.02 13.79 15.42
CA GLY A 69 -0.97 12.35 15.69
C GLY A 69 0.46 11.81 15.69
N SER A 70 0.58 10.49 15.64
CA SER A 70 1.84 9.79 15.49
C SER A 70 1.96 9.14 14.11
N PRO A 71 3.06 9.37 13.37
CA PRO A 71 3.31 8.71 12.08
C PRO A 71 3.25 7.18 12.19
N ALA A 72 3.67 6.63 13.33
CA ALA A 72 3.69 5.20 13.58
C ALA A 72 2.31 4.52 13.47
N LYS A 73 1.21 5.25 13.72
CA LYS A 73 -0.15 4.72 13.54
C LYS A 73 -0.46 4.50 12.06
N ALA A 74 -0.16 5.48 11.20
CA ALA A 74 -0.34 5.39 9.76
C ALA A 74 0.57 4.31 9.17
N LEU A 75 1.86 4.33 9.52
CA LEU A 75 2.84 3.35 9.04
C LEU A 75 2.49 1.91 9.45
N ARG A 76 1.92 1.72 10.63
CA ARG A 76 1.45 0.39 11.05
C ARG A 76 0.30 -0.11 10.17
N THR A 77 -0.64 0.77 9.83
CA THR A 77 -1.75 0.44 8.92
C THR A 77 -1.27 0.19 7.50
N ALA A 78 -0.30 0.97 7.03
CA ALA A 78 0.32 0.85 5.71
C ALA A 78 1.24 -0.39 5.56
N SER A 79 1.64 -1.00 6.68
CA SER A 79 2.58 -2.12 6.68
C SER A 79 1.89 -3.46 6.54
N PRO A 80 2.58 -4.47 5.96
CA PRO A 80 2.06 -5.83 5.90
C PRO A 80 1.89 -6.41 7.31
N ARG A 81 0.82 -7.18 7.52
CA ARG A 81 0.56 -7.90 8.79
C ARG A 81 1.61 -8.97 9.06
N LYS A 82 2.08 -9.64 8.01
CA LYS A 82 3.16 -10.64 8.07
C LYS A 82 4.47 -10.04 7.58
N ASN A 83 5.59 -10.66 7.95
CA ASN A 83 6.87 -10.22 7.42
C ASN A 83 6.98 -10.58 5.92
N VAL A 84 7.22 -9.58 5.09
CA VAL A 84 7.44 -9.72 3.65
C VAL A 84 8.92 -9.45 3.39
N TYR A 85 9.65 -10.47 2.98
CA TYR A 85 11.09 -10.36 2.68
C TYR A 85 11.38 -10.21 1.20
N ARG A 86 10.42 -10.61 0.35
CA ARG A 86 10.51 -10.50 -1.10
C ARG A 86 9.12 -10.25 -1.67
N LEU A 87 9.02 -9.40 -2.67
CA LEU A 87 7.80 -9.23 -3.45
C LEU A 87 7.68 -10.36 -4.49
N PRO A 88 6.46 -10.76 -4.84
CA PRO A 88 6.23 -11.59 -6.01
C PRO A 88 6.67 -10.87 -7.29
N ALA A 89 6.63 -11.56 -8.42
CA ALA A 89 6.88 -10.94 -9.71
C ALA A 89 5.92 -9.75 -9.92
N PRO A 90 6.39 -8.65 -10.55
CA PRO A 90 5.53 -7.52 -10.86
C PRO A 90 4.30 -7.94 -11.65
N SER A 91 3.13 -7.49 -11.24
CA SER A 91 1.90 -7.73 -11.98
C SER A 91 1.77 -6.70 -13.11
N THR A 92 1.43 -7.19 -14.29
CA THR A 92 1.05 -6.38 -15.45
C THR A 92 -0.44 -6.51 -15.75
N SER A 93 -1.19 -7.07 -14.80
CA SER A 93 -2.61 -7.37 -14.97
C SER A 93 -3.42 -6.08 -15.08
N ARG A 94 -4.10 -5.92 -16.23
CA ARG A 94 -5.06 -4.86 -16.46
C ARG A 94 -6.20 -5.37 -17.32
N TRP A 95 -7.32 -4.70 -17.26
CA TRP A 95 -8.44 -5.02 -18.16
C TRP A 95 -8.13 -4.63 -19.59
N THR A 96 -8.28 -5.58 -20.52
CA THR A 96 -8.03 -5.38 -21.97
C THR A 96 -9.29 -5.56 -22.82
N GLY A 97 -10.43 -5.85 -22.21
CA GLY A 97 -11.72 -5.93 -22.90
C GLY A 97 -12.35 -4.55 -23.10
N ASP A 98 -13.57 -4.57 -23.61
CA ASP A 98 -14.32 -3.34 -23.86
C ASP A 98 -14.54 -2.54 -22.58
N VAL A 99 -14.42 -1.21 -22.72
CA VAL A 99 -14.67 -0.23 -21.68
C VAL A 99 -15.83 0.67 -22.10
N ASP A 100 -16.82 0.81 -21.24
CA ASP A 100 -17.93 1.73 -21.46
C ASP A 100 -17.41 3.17 -21.56
N PRO A 101 -17.71 3.92 -22.66
CA PRO A 101 -17.18 5.26 -22.85
C PRO A 101 -17.62 6.26 -21.77
N THR A 102 -18.82 6.09 -21.20
CA THR A 102 -19.32 6.95 -20.12
C THR A 102 -18.53 6.70 -18.84
N ALA A 103 -18.22 5.43 -18.55
CA ALA A 103 -17.40 5.06 -17.41
C ALA A 103 -15.94 5.54 -17.58
N ALA A 104 -15.37 5.47 -18.80
CA ALA A 104 -14.01 5.96 -19.08
C ALA A 104 -13.86 7.46 -18.80
N ARG A 105 -14.87 8.27 -19.14
CA ARG A 105 -14.89 9.71 -18.90
C ARG A 105 -14.74 10.09 -17.44
N ALA A 106 -15.09 9.19 -16.51
CA ALA A 106 -14.89 9.43 -15.08
C ALA A 106 -13.41 9.61 -14.69
N PHE A 107 -12.48 9.18 -15.53
CA PHE A 107 -11.05 9.16 -15.28
C PHE A 107 -10.24 10.10 -16.18
N GLU A 108 -10.89 10.96 -16.97
CA GLU A 108 -10.21 11.89 -17.87
C GLU A 108 -9.60 13.11 -17.15
N GLY A 109 -9.97 13.37 -15.91
CA GLY A 109 -9.52 14.53 -15.14
C GLY A 109 -8.85 14.14 -13.81
N ALA A 110 -8.42 15.14 -13.08
CA ALA A 110 -7.79 14.97 -11.76
C ALA A 110 -8.71 14.39 -10.67
N GLY A 111 -10.02 14.38 -10.92
CA GLY A 111 -11.02 13.79 -10.04
C GLY A 111 -12.43 14.02 -10.59
N SER A 112 -13.32 13.10 -10.29
CA SER A 112 -14.72 13.18 -10.68
C SER A 112 -15.66 12.63 -9.62
N VAL A 113 -16.91 13.09 -9.64
CA VAL A 113 -17.99 12.51 -8.84
C VAL A 113 -19.07 12.02 -9.80
N MET A 114 -19.30 10.71 -9.80
CA MET A 114 -20.36 10.10 -10.57
C MET A 114 -21.58 9.81 -9.71
N ARG A 115 -22.74 10.36 -10.11
CA ARG A 115 -24.02 9.95 -9.57
C ARG A 115 -24.56 8.77 -10.38
N VAL A 116 -24.75 7.65 -9.71
CA VAL A 116 -25.38 6.45 -10.26
C VAL A 116 -26.71 6.21 -9.55
N ALA A 117 -27.70 5.76 -10.29
CA ALA A 117 -29.00 5.41 -9.71
C ALA A 117 -28.83 4.28 -8.66
N PRO A 118 -29.68 4.28 -7.61
CA PRO A 118 -29.72 3.14 -6.69
C PRO A 118 -29.96 1.84 -7.47
N GLY A 119 -29.14 0.81 -7.21
CA GLY A 119 -29.24 -0.49 -7.89
C GLY A 119 -28.60 -0.56 -9.28
N ALA A 120 -28.07 0.55 -9.83
CA ALA A 120 -27.31 0.48 -11.07
C ALA A 120 -26.00 -0.30 -10.91
N ASP A 121 -25.66 -1.10 -11.92
CA ASP A 121 -24.39 -1.82 -11.93
C ASP A 121 -23.21 -0.84 -12.08
N ARG A 122 -22.31 -0.86 -11.11
CA ARG A 122 -21.09 -0.06 -11.12
C ARG A 122 -19.90 -0.78 -11.77
N TRP A 123 -20.15 -1.97 -12.30
CA TRP A 123 -19.12 -2.79 -12.92
C TRP A 123 -18.40 -2.10 -14.09
N PRO A 124 -19.08 -1.35 -14.99
CA PRO A 124 -18.38 -0.60 -16.03
C PRO A 124 -17.33 0.37 -15.49
N LEU A 125 -17.60 1.06 -14.37
CA LEU A 125 -16.62 1.95 -13.72
C LEU A 125 -15.41 1.19 -13.18
N VAL A 126 -15.65 0.02 -12.61
CA VAL A 126 -14.58 -0.84 -12.09
C VAL A 126 -13.67 -1.32 -13.23
N LEU A 127 -14.26 -1.73 -14.36
CA LEU A 127 -13.48 -2.15 -15.53
C LEU A 127 -12.73 -0.99 -16.17
N ALA A 128 -13.32 0.20 -16.24
CA ALA A 128 -12.65 1.41 -16.73
C ALA A 128 -11.43 1.75 -15.86
N ALA A 129 -11.55 1.68 -14.53
CA ALA A 129 -10.42 1.86 -13.64
C ALA A 129 -9.34 0.79 -13.85
N ALA A 130 -9.73 -0.49 -13.97
CA ALA A 130 -8.80 -1.61 -14.19
C ALA A 130 -8.10 -1.58 -15.55
N ALA A 131 -8.67 -0.91 -16.54
CA ALA A 131 -8.05 -0.69 -17.84
C ALA A 131 -6.92 0.33 -17.82
N LEU A 132 -6.91 1.23 -16.84
CA LEU A 132 -5.85 2.23 -16.67
C LEU A 132 -4.57 1.66 -16.03
N GLY A 133 -4.65 0.50 -15.36
CA GLY A 133 -3.51 -0.13 -14.70
C GLY A 133 -3.88 -0.71 -13.34
N ASN A 134 -3.17 -0.30 -12.31
CA ASN A 134 -3.28 -0.80 -10.94
C ASN A 134 -4.18 0.10 -10.08
N PRO A 135 -5.49 0.08 -10.20
CA PRO A 135 -6.36 0.95 -9.40
C PRO A 135 -6.43 0.47 -7.96
N LEU A 136 -6.61 1.43 -7.06
CA LEU A 136 -7.07 1.20 -5.71
C LEU A 136 -8.60 1.37 -5.65
N LEU A 137 -9.31 0.27 -5.39
CA LEU A 137 -10.76 0.22 -5.29
C LEU A 137 -11.18 0.10 -3.83
N LEU A 138 -11.74 1.16 -3.28
CA LEU A 138 -12.17 1.20 -1.89
C LEU A 138 -13.67 0.96 -1.76
N MET A 139 -14.01 -0.04 -0.96
CA MET A 139 -15.38 -0.45 -0.67
C MET A 139 -15.80 -0.07 0.75
N PRO A 140 -17.08 0.22 0.98
CA PRO A 140 -17.56 0.63 2.30
C PRO A 140 -17.48 -0.49 3.35
N THR A 141 -17.58 -1.76 2.94
CA THR A 141 -17.54 -2.91 3.85
C THR A 141 -16.56 -3.98 3.38
N ILE A 142 -16.17 -4.86 4.29
CA ILE A 142 -15.28 -6.00 4.01
C ILE A 142 -15.95 -6.97 3.03
N GLU A 143 -17.24 -7.24 3.23
CA GLU A 143 -18.02 -8.14 2.39
C GLU A 143 -18.09 -7.63 0.94
N ALA A 144 -18.34 -6.32 0.76
CA ALA A 144 -18.34 -5.69 -0.55
C ALA A 144 -16.95 -5.75 -1.22
N ALA A 145 -15.88 -5.54 -0.46
CA ALA A 145 -14.52 -5.67 -0.95
C ALA A 145 -14.21 -7.12 -1.39
N GLN A 146 -14.60 -8.12 -0.61
CA GLN A 146 -14.43 -9.54 -0.94
C GLN A 146 -15.21 -9.94 -2.19
N GLN A 147 -16.47 -9.49 -2.31
CA GLN A 147 -17.31 -9.74 -3.49
C GLN A 147 -16.70 -9.13 -4.75
N LEU A 148 -16.25 -7.87 -4.66
CA LEU A 148 -15.59 -7.17 -5.77
C LEU A 148 -14.29 -7.88 -6.18
N ALA A 149 -13.43 -8.21 -5.22
CA ALA A 149 -12.18 -8.93 -5.49
C ALA A 149 -12.44 -10.29 -6.16
N SER A 150 -13.47 -11.01 -5.72
CA SER A 150 -13.87 -12.30 -6.31
C SER A 150 -14.39 -12.12 -7.74
N ARG A 151 -15.17 -11.07 -8.01
CA ARG A 151 -15.68 -10.76 -9.36
C ARG A 151 -14.53 -10.41 -10.31
N LEU A 152 -13.57 -9.57 -9.88
CA LEU A 152 -12.39 -9.20 -10.66
C LEU A 152 -11.50 -10.41 -10.98
N ARG A 153 -11.26 -11.30 -9.99
CA ARG A 153 -10.48 -12.53 -10.21
C ARG A 153 -11.15 -13.45 -11.25
N ARG A 154 -12.48 -13.58 -11.21
CA ARG A 154 -13.22 -14.35 -12.23
C ARG A 154 -13.13 -13.74 -13.64
N SER A 155 -12.86 -12.44 -13.73
CA SER A 155 -12.60 -11.75 -15.01
C SER A 155 -11.15 -11.86 -15.47
N GLY A 156 -10.31 -12.68 -14.81
CA GLY A 156 -8.92 -12.94 -15.19
C GLY A 156 -7.91 -11.92 -14.68
N LEU A 157 -8.31 -11.00 -13.79
CA LEU A 157 -7.40 -10.01 -13.24
C LEU A 157 -6.67 -10.52 -11.99
N GLU A 158 -5.41 -10.14 -11.85
CA GLU A 158 -4.67 -10.32 -10.60
C GLU A 158 -5.13 -9.28 -9.57
N VAL A 159 -5.63 -9.76 -8.45
CA VAL A 159 -6.25 -8.91 -7.43
C VAL A 159 -5.62 -9.14 -6.07
N ALA A 160 -5.23 -8.06 -5.44
CA ALA A 160 -4.80 -7.99 -4.05
C ALA A 160 -5.94 -7.47 -3.17
N LEU A 161 -6.39 -8.26 -2.20
CA LEU A 161 -7.35 -7.84 -1.18
C LEU A 161 -6.60 -7.41 0.08
N LEU A 162 -6.66 -6.12 0.40
CA LEU A 162 -6.01 -5.57 1.59
C LEU A 162 -6.84 -5.86 2.86
N PRO A 163 -6.13 -6.06 3.99
CA PRO A 163 -4.68 -5.96 4.19
C PRO A 163 -3.88 -7.26 3.97
N GLU A 164 -4.54 -8.38 3.67
CA GLU A 164 -3.92 -9.72 3.64
C GLU A 164 -2.92 -9.87 2.48
N ASP A 165 -3.27 -9.37 1.30
CA ASP A 165 -2.48 -9.50 0.06
C ASP A 165 -1.50 -8.34 -0.16
N TRP A 166 -0.96 -7.75 0.92
CA TRP A 166 -0.09 -6.57 0.86
C TRP A 166 1.07 -6.71 -0.15
N ALA A 167 1.75 -7.86 -0.14
CA ALA A 167 2.89 -8.09 -1.04
C ALA A 167 2.48 -8.11 -2.52
N ARG A 168 1.28 -8.62 -2.81
CA ARG A 168 0.73 -8.65 -4.16
C ARG A 168 0.29 -7.25 -4.61
N ALA A 169 -0.28 -6.46 -3.70
CA ALA A 169 -0.58 -5.06 -3.94
C ALA A 169 0.70 -4.27 -4.26
N ALA A 170 1.74 -4.42 -3.43
CA ALA A 170 3.05 -3.80 -3.65
C ALA A 170 3.77 -4.26 -4.93
N ALA A 171 3.35 -5.37 -5.52
CA ALA A 171 3.84 -5.86 -6.81
C ALA A 171 2.99 -5.41 -8.00
N GLY A 172 2.00 -4.53 -7.81
CA GLY A 172 1.24 -3.91 -8.88
C GLY A 172 -0.03 -4.64 -9.32
N ALA A 173 -0.62 -5.49 -8.47
CA ALA A 173 -1.95 -6.05 -8.75
C ALA A 173 -3.06 -4.99 -8.59
N VAL A 174 -4.24 -5.26 -9.17
CA VAL A 174 -5.45 -4.47 -8.87
C VAL A 174 -5.75 -4.57 -7.38
N VAL A 175 -5.79 -3.45 -6.68
CA VAL A 175 -5.94 -3.41 -5.22
C VAL A 175 -7.39 -3.17 -4.85
N VAL A 176 -7.93 -4.03 -3.98
CA VAL A 176 -9.26 -3.86 -3.39
C VAL A 176 -9.13 -3.81 -1.87
N GLY A 177 -9.85 -2.89 -1.25
CA GLY A 177 -9.82 -2.77 0.21
C GLY A 177 -10.99 -1.98 0.75
N THR A 178 -10.97 -1.77 2.05
CA THR A 178 -11.87 -0.83 2.73
C THR A 178 -11.14 0.51 2.95
N ARG A 179 -11.78 1.43 3.65
CA ARG A 179 -11.21 2.77 3.93
C ARG A 179 -9.74 2.74 4.42
N ALA A 180 -9.37 1.76 5.24
CA ALA A 180 -7.98 1.64 5.69
C ALA A 180 -7.00 1.30 4.56
N GLY A 181 -7.48 0.75 3.46
CA GLY A 181 -6.68 0.44 2.27
C GLY A 181 -6.10 1.66 1.55
N ILE A 182 -6.56 2.89 1.86
CA ILE A 182 -5.98 4.13 1.33
C ILE A 182 -4.49 4.30 1.69
N LEU A 183 -4.05 3.66 2.77
CA LEU A 183 -2.66 3.63 3.21
C LEU A 183 -1.92 2.38 2.70
N GLY A 184 -2.53 1.58 1.84
CA GLY A 184 -1.91 0.41 1.25
C GLY A 184 -0.92 0.77 0.12
N PRO A 185 -0.07 -0.17 -0.25
CA PRO A 185 0.82 0.00 -1.40
C PRO A 185 0.00 -0.05 -2.69
N VAL A 186 0.20 0.94 -3.58
CA VAL A 186 -0.41 1.05 -4.92
C VAL A 186 0.58 1.65 -5.90
#